data_760e0f01533e68aab21fed4ce6766515
#
_entry.id   760e0f01533e68aab21fed4ce6766515
#
_cell.length_a   1.000
_cell.length_b   1.000
_cell.length_c   1.000
_cell.angle_alpha   90.00
_cell.angle_beta   90.00
_cell.angle_gamma   90.00
#
_symmetry.space_group_name_H-M   'P 1'
#
loop_
_entity.id
_entity.type
_entity.pdbx_description
1 polymer ?
#
loop_
_entity_poly.entity_id
_entity_poly.type
_entity_poly.pdbx_seq_one_letter_code
_entity_poly.pdbx_strand_id
1 'polypeptide(L)'
;MLLPFIKVKALANDSYVDWNLDRSIFAHQYRNGSDHITNLAMMTVNGVYGYCIEPGILAHKASYYSSTTNINDTPLSGIDTKRLSLIGYYGYGYEGHNTKEYYMATQELIWRYMGVENVWWTDKKVGGNIINIDSYKNEILRLVNLYDVTPSFNFKEEYMVGDEIILPDNNNVLNGYDVFQNQNVTKDGN
;
A
#
# COMPACT_ATOMS: atom_id res chain seq x y z
N MET A 1 -21.59 -5.21 -1.01
CA MET A 1 -20.17 -5.60 -1.12
C MET A 1 -19.63 -5.70 0.30
N LEU A 2 -19.43 -6.91 0.81
CA LEU A 2 -18.78 -7.14 2.10
C LEU A 2 -17.28 -7.14 1.82
N LEU A 3 -16.62 -6.05 2.20
CA LEU A 3 -15.17 -6.05 2.30
C LEU A 3 -14.77 -7.23 3.19
N PRO A 4 -13.75 -8.01 2.82
CA PRO A 4 -13.19 -8.96 3.76
C PRO A 4 -12.77 -8.15 4.97
N PHE A 5 -13.45 -8.37 6.10
CA PHE A 5 -13.03 -7.82 7.37
C PHE A 5 -11.64 -8.41 7.64
N ILE A 6 -10.61 -7.62 7.38
CA ILE A 6 -9.33 -7.85 8.03
C ILE A 6 -9.69 -7.76 9.50
N LYS A 7 -9.74 -8.92 10.17
CA LYS A 7 -9.78 -8.94 11.64
C LYS A 7 -8.48 -8.28 12.09
N VAL A 8 -8.53 -6.98 12.29
CA VAL A 8 -7.52 -6.30 13.08
C VAL A 8 -7.70 -6.91 14.47
N LYS A 9 -6.87 -7.91 14.77
CA LYS A 9 -6.73 -8.39 16.13
C LYS A 9 -6.33 -7.15 16.91
N ALA A 10 -7.13 -6.72 17.87
CA ALA A 10 -6.70 -5.69 18.80
C ALA A 10 -5.31 -6.11 19.28
N LEU A 11 -4.29 -5.34 18.90
CA LEU A 11 -2.93 -5.62 19.31
C LEU A 11 -2.96 -5.56 20.84
N ALA A 12 -2.34 -6.53 21.49
CA ALA A 12 -2.08 -6.44 22.92
C ALA A 12 -1.36 -5.09 23.17
N ASN A 13 -1.49 -4.53 24.38
CA ASN A 13 -0.93 -3.22 24.72
C ASN A 13 0.56 -3.05 24.39
N ASP A 14 1.29 -4.16 24.17
CA ASP A 14 2.67 -4.18 23.75
C ASP A 14 2.83 -4.94 22.43
N SER A 15 3.49 -4.32 21.48
CA SER A 15 3.83 -4.89 20.19
C SER A 15 5.32 -5.18 20.12
N TYR A 16 5.66 -6.43 19.75
CA TYR A 16 7.04 -6.84 19.55
C TYR A 16 7.51 -6.41 18.17
N VAL A 17 8.53 -5.55 18.13
CA VAL A 17 9.14 -5.06 16.90
C VAL A 17 10.48 -5.73 16.68
N ASP A 18 10.68 -6.30 15.50
CA ASP A 18 11.97 -6.80 15.04
C ASP A 18 12.22 -6.35 13.61
N TRP A 19 13.46 -6.44 13.15
CA TRP A 19 13.82 -6.07 11.79
C TRP A 19 15.06 -6.81 11.29
N ASN A 20 15.09 -7.05 9.98
CA ASN A 20 16.26 -7.57 9.28
C ASN A 20 16.94 -6.46 8.49
N LEU A 21 18.24 -6.31 8.72
CA LEU A 21 19.05 -5.27 8.11
C LEU A 21 19.74 -5.81 6.85
N ASP A 22 19.45 -5.19 5.72
CA ASP A 22 20.27 -5.37 4.51
C ASP A 22 21.34 -4.29 4.47
N ARG A 23 22.59 -4.68 4.75
CA ARG A 23 23.72 -3.76 4.80
C ARG A 23 24.28 -3.38 3.43
N SER A 24 23.77 -3.96 2.36
CA SER A 24 24.15 -3.66 0.98
C SER A 24 23.25 -2.61 0.33
N ILE A 25 22.16 -2.20 1.01
CA ILE A 25 21.19 -1.23 0.50
C ILE A 25 21.09 -0.08 1.49
N PHE A 26 21.15 1.14 0.96
CA PHE A 26 21.10 2.36 1.74
C PHE A 26 19.93 3.23 1.30
N ALA A 27 19.09 3.61 2.26
CA ALA A 27 18.05 4.61 2.10
C ALA A 27 18.64 5.99 2.39
N HIS A 28 18.50 6.89 1.47
CA HIS A 28 18.79 8.31 1.61
C HIS A 28 17.48 9.06 1.82
N GLN A 29 17.45 9.92 2.81
CA GLN A 29 16.29 10.75 3.15
C GLN A 29 16.76 12.20 3.25
N TYR A 30 16.40 13.02 2.26
CA TYR A 30 16.66 14.45 2.35
C TYR A 30 15.57 15.13 3.15
N ARG A 31 15.94 15.70 4.28
CA ARG A 31 15.03 16.39 5.18
C ARG A 31 15.79 17.42 6.01
N ASN A 32 15.15 18.53 6.31
CA ASN A 32 15.75 19.63 7.08
C ASN A 32 17.11 20.09 6.51
N GLY A 33 17.25 20.11 5.18
CA GLY A 33 18.49 20.56 4.51
C GLY A 33 19.65 19.57 4.57
N SER A 34 19.44 18.33 5.01
CA SER A 34 20.50 17.32 5.17
C SER A 34 20.08 15.96 4.61
N ASP A 35 21.06 15.21 4.09
CA ASP A 35 20.90 13.81 3.71
C ASP A 35 21.12 12.91 4.94
N HIS A 36 20.11 12.14 5.27
CA HIS A 36 20.14 11.15 6.34
C HIS A 36 20.18 9.75 5.72
N ILE A 37 21.23 9.00 6.00
CA ILE A 37 21.50 7.72 5.38
C ILE A 37 21.35 6.60 6.39
N THR A 38 20.49 5.63 6.09
CA THR A 38 20.29 4.41 6.88
C THR A 38 20.38 3.18 5.99
N ASN A 39 20.60 2.01 6.56
CA ASN A 39 20.46 0.77 5.80
C ASN A 39 18.96 0.42 5.62
N LEU A 40 18.67 -0.39 4.61
CA LEU A 40 17.36 -1.00 4.48
C LEU A 40 17.10 -1.91 5.69
N ALA A 41 16.07 -1.60 6.46
CA ALA A 41 15.58 -2.45 7.55
C ALA A 41 14.16 -2.90 7.22
N MET A 42 13.98 -4.18 6.93
CA MET A 42 12.66 -4.77 6.77
C MET A 42 12.11 -5.12 8.15
N MET A 43 11.12 -4.34 8.59
CA MET A 43 10.59 -4.38 9.95
C MET A 43 9.37 -5.30 10.03
N THR A 44 9.22 -5.97 11.16
CA THR A 44 8.02 -6.71 11.53
C THR A 44 7.48 -6.25 12.88
N VAL A 45 6.17 -6.28 13.00
CA VAL A 45 5.44 -6.03 14.25
C VAL A 45 4.61 -7.29 14.55
N ASN A 46 4.93 -7.97 15.63
CA ASN A 46 4.32 -9.27 15.96
C ASN A 46 4.41 -10.30 14.81
N GLY A 47 5.52 -10.29 14.06
CA GLY A 47 5.76 -11.18 12.93
C GLY A 47 5.10 -10.77 11.61
N VAL A 48 4.34 -9.67 11.58
CA VAL A 48 3.74 -9.11 10.37
C VAL A 48 4.59 -7.93 9.87
N TYR A 49 4.85 -7.85 8.58
CA TYR A 49 5.61 -6.72 8.03
C TYR A 49 4.93 -5.39 8.32
N GLY A 50 5.74 -4.43 8.76
CA GLY A 50 5.35 -3.06 9.07
C GLY A 50 6.32 -2.06 8.46
N TYR A 51 5.99 -0.78 8.58
CA TYR A 51 6.75 0.32 7.99
C TYR A 51 7.01 1.41 9.01
N CYS A 52 8.17 2.06 8.88
CA CYS A 52 8.51 3.22 9.69
C CYS A 52 7.74 4.45 9.19
N ILE A 53 6.98 5.08 10.08
CA ILE A 53 6.24 6.31 9.80
C ILE A 53 6.96 7.57 10.34
N GLU A 54 8.03 7.38 11.12
CA GLU A 54 8.84 8.47 11.68
C GLU A 54 10.26 8.45 11.10
N PRO A 55 10.49 9.12 9.96
CA PRO A 55 11.82 9.16 9.35
C PRO A 55 12.88 9.67 10.33
N GLY A 56 13.93 8.87 10.53
CA GLY A 56 15.06 9.22 11.40
C GLY A 56 14.92 8.81 12.86
N ILE A 57 13.78 8.26 13.26
CA ILE A 57 13.64 7.58 14.55
C ILE A 57 13.89 6.10 14.34
N LEU A 58 14.93 5.57 14.96
CA LEU A 58 15.32 4.17 14.83
C LEU A 58 14.56 3.34 15.88
N ALA A 59 13.78 2.38 15.41
CA ALA A 59 13.19 1.37 16.31
C ALA A 59 14.30 0.47 16.86
N HIS A 60 14.28 0.18 18.16
CA HIS A 60 15.17 -0.81 18.74
C HIS A 60 14.81 -2.21 18.27
N LYS A 61 15.83 -2.97 17.87
CA LYS A 61 15.66 -4.35 17.42
C LYS A 61 15.22 -5.23 18.58
N ALA A 62 14.33 -6.21 18.28
CA ALA A 62 13.85 -7.21 19.22
C ALA A 62 13.31 -6.58 20.53
N SER A 63 12.47 -5.56 20.39
CA SER A 63 11.97 -4.76 21.51
C SER A 63 10.44 -4.67 21.50
N TYR A 64 9.88 -4.45 22.70
CA TYR A 64 8.45 -4.21 22.86
C TYR A 64 8.16 -2.70 22.85
N TYR A 65 7.07 -2.34 22.21
CA TYR A 65 6.56 -0.99 22.12
C TYR A 65 5.08 -0.95 22.50
N SER A 66 4.67 0.11 23.17
CA SER A 66 3.25 0.37 23.39
C SER A 66 2.55 0.59 22.06
N SER A 67 1.39 -0.04 21.88
CA SER A 67 0.57 0.14 20.69
C SER A 67 -0.65 1.01 21.02
N THR A 68 -1.08 1.80 20.05
CA THR A 68 -2.32 2.58 20.13
C THR A 68 -3.13 2.41 18.86
N THR A 69 -4.45 2.41 18.99
CA THR A 69 -5.39 2.53 17.88
C THR A 69 -5.88 3.97 17.71
N ASN A 70 -5.53 4.85 18.65
CA ASN A 70 -5.87 6.27 18.58
C ASN A 70 -4.85 7.00 17.70
N ILE A 71 -5.27 7.38 16.51
CA ILE A 71 -4.42 8.04 15.53
C ILE A 71 -3.92 9.42 16.00
N ASN A 72 -4.67 10.08 16.91
CA ASN A 72 -4.28 11.38 17.44
C ASN A 72 -3.06 11.30 18.38
N ASP A 73 -2.74 10.10 18.87
CA ASP A 73 -1.56 9.85 19.70
C ASP A 73 -0.32 9.47 18.86
N THR A 74 -0.41 9.64 17.55
CA THR A 74 0.62 9.24 16.59
C THR A 74 1.01 10.39 15.66
N PRO A 75 2.17 10.32 14.97
CA PRO A 75 2.53 11.27 13.92
C PRO A 75 1.57 11.30 12.74
N LEU A 76 0.57 10.42 12.68
CA LEU A 76 -0.45 10.37 11.62
C LEU A 76 -1.61 11.33 11.86
N SER A 77 -1.63 12.07 12.96
CA SER A 77 -2.66 13.09 13.23
C SER A 77 -2.69 14.11 12.10
N GLY A 78 -3.86 14.32 11.48
CA GLY A 78 -4.02 15.22 10.34
C GLY A 78 -3.56 14.67 8.97
N ILE A 79 -3.09 13.44 8.91
CA ILE A 79 -2.72 12.75 7.66
C ILE A 79 -3.94 12.00 7.11
N ASP A 80 -4.10 11.96 5.78
CA ASP A 80 -5.06 11.05 5.13
C ASP A 80 -4.61 9.59 5.30
N THR A 81 -5.10 8.99 6.37
CA THR A 81 -4.76 7.62 6.75
C THR A 81 -5.33 6.56 5.82
N LYS A 82 -6.40 6.87 5.07
CA LYS A 82 -6.94 5.96 4.06
C LYS A 82 -5.90 5.71 2.98
N ARG A 83 -5.35 6.78 2.39
CA ARG A 83 -4.34 6.65 1.34
C ARG A 83 -3.06 5.99 1.86
N LEU A 84 -2.62 6.35 3.06
CA LEU A 84 -1.46 5.73 3.70
C LEU A 84 -1.68 4.22 3.91
N SER A 85 -2.85 3.82 4.39
CA SER A 85 -3.22 2.42 4.59
C SER A 85 -3.27 1.64 3.28
N LEU A 86 -3.78 2.25 2.20
CA LEU A 86 -3.80 1.64 0.87
C LEU A 86 -2.39 1.45 0.30
N ILE A 87 -1.46 2.40 0.52
CA ILE A 87 -0.05 2.24 0.15
C ILE A 87 0.55 1.02 0.87
N GLY A 88 0.30 0.90 2.18
CA GLY A 88 0.74 -0.26 2.96
C GLY A 88 0.11 -1.57 2.51
N TYR A 89 -1.19 -1.57 2.18
CA TYR A 89 -1.94 -2.74 1.76
C TYR A 89 -1.47 -3.27 0.39
N TYR A 90 -1.34 -2.38 -0.60
CA TYR A 90 -0.87 -2.75 -1.94
C TYR A 90 0.66 -2.85 -2.06
N GLY A 91 1.37 -2.60 -0.98
CA GLY A 91 2.81 -2.68 -0.90
C GLY A 91 3.34 -4.11 -0.79
N TYR A 92 4.40 -4.27 0.00
CA TYR A 92 5.02 -5.57 0.24
C TYR A 92 4.05 -6.56 0.91
N GLY A 93 3.95 -7.75 0.37
CA GLY A 93 3.05 -8.81 0.84
C GLY A 93 1.68 -8.85 0.14
N TYR A 94 1.35 -7.86 -0.70
CA TYR A 94 0.22 -7.96 -1.62
C TYR A 94 0.53 -9.00 -2.72
N GLU A 95 -0.47 -9.47 -3.43
CA GLU A 95 -0.37 -10.51 -4.47
C GLU A 95 0.83 -10.30 -5.42
N GLY A 96 1.83 -11.16 -5.31
CA GLY A 96 3.07 -11.07 -6.11
C GLY A 96 4.09 -10.02 -5.65
N HIS A 97 3.76 -9.15 -4.69
CA HIS A 97 4.64 -8.08 -4.19
C HIS A 97 5.52 -8.58 -3.03
N ASN A 98 6.34 -9.59 -3.27
CA ASN A 98 7.13 -10.28 -2.24
C ASN A 98 8.65 -10.08 -2.36
N THR A 99 9.09 -9.09 -3.14
CA THR A 99 10.51 -8.76 -3.28
C THR A 99 10.89 -7.54 -2.43
N LYS A 100 12.18 -7.42 -2.07
CA LYS A 100 12.64 -6.27 -1.27
C LYS A 100 12.42 -4.92 -1.95
N GLU A 101 12.39 -4.89 -3.29
CA GLU A 101 12.10 -3.69 -4.07
C GLU A 101 10.67 -3.18 -3.79
N TYR A 102 9.70 -4.07 -3.62
CA TYR A 102 8.36 -3.67 -3.18
C TYR A 102 8.35 -3.14 -1.75
N TYR A 103 9.15 -3.72 -0.84
CA TYR A 103 9.28 -3.17 0.51
C TYR A 103 9.90 -1.76 0.48
N MET A 104 10.98 -1.57 -0.29
CA MET A 104 11.64 -0.27 -0.48
C MET A 104 10.66 0.75 -1.08
N ALA A 105 9.93 0.36 -2.11
CA ALA A 105 8.94 1.20 -2.78
C ALA A 105 7.83 1.63 -1.81
N THR A 106 7.29 0.70 -1.03
CA THR A 106 6.26 1.00 -0.03
C THR A 106 6.79 1.94 1.04
N GLN A 107 7.97 1.66 1.59
CA GLN A 107 8.58 2.49 2.62
C GLN A 107 8.90 3.90 2.10
N GLU A 108 9.41 4.02 0.87
CA GLU A 108 9.64 5.32 0.24
C GLU A 108 8.35 6.12 0.07
N LEU A 109 7.28 5.49 -0.45
CA LEU A 109 5.98 6.14 -0.63
C LEU A 109 5.41 6.61 0.71
N ILE A 110 5.53 5.80 1.77
CA ILE A 110 5.11 6.18 3.12
C ILE A 110 5.89 7.41 3.61
N TRP A 111 7.24 7.40 3.52
CA TRP A 111 8.04 8.53 3.97
C TRP A 111 7.76 9.81 3.18
N ARG A 112 7.60 9.72 1.85
CA ARG A 112 7.20 10.88 1.04
C ARG A 112 5.83 11.39 1.44
N TYR A 113 4.90 10.49 1.72
CA TYR A 113 3.57 10.85 2.20
C TYR A 113 3.59 11.51 3.58
N MET A 114 4.56 11.13 4.43
CA MET A 114 4.84 11.76 5.73
C MET A 114 5.67 13.06 5.63
N GLY A 115 5.92 13.56 4.42
CA GLY A 115 6.56 14.87 4.20
C GLY A 115 8.07 14.85 4.04
N VAL A 116 8.71 13.69 3.83
CA VAL A 116 10.13 13.66 3.45
C VAL A 116 10.30 14.20 2.04
N GLU A 117 11.09 15.25 1.87
CA GLU A 117 11.23 15.98 0.61
C GLU A 117 11.74 15.11 -0.52
N ASN A 118 12.75 14.28 -0.24
CA ASN A 118 13.28 13.33 -1.22
C ASN A 118 13.78 12.06 -0.54
N VAL A 119 13.52 10.92 -1.19
CA VAL A 119 13.99 9.60 -0.80
C VAL A 119 14.54 8.89 -2.02
N TRP A 120 15.71 8.25 -1.87
CA TRP A 120 16.27 7.38 -2.91
C TRP A 120 17.10 6.26 -2.27
N TRP A 121 17.46 5.28 -3.07
CA TRP A 121 18.15 4.09 -2.61
C TRP A 121 19.44 3.87 -3.40
N THR A 122 20.49 3.41 -2.70
CA THR A 122 21.79 3.14 -3.32
C THR A 122 22.39 1.82 -2.85
N ASP A 123 23.33 1.29 -3.64
CA ASP A 123 24.09 0.07 -3.31
C ASP A 123 25.29 0.32 -2.38
N LYS A 124 25.61 1.59 -2.10
CA LYS A 124 26.69 2.01 -1.17
C LYS A 124 26.27 3.28 -0.44
N LYS A 125 26.79 3.44 0.77
CA LYS A 125 26.51 4.59 1.61
C LYS A 125 26.93 5.93 0.99
N VAL A 126 28.05 5.93 0.27
CA VAL A 126 28.58 7.12 -0.42
C VAL A 126 29.04 6.69 -1.81
N GLY A 127 28.68 7.46 -2.83
CA GLY A 127 29.07 7.20 -4.23
C GLY A 127 28.54 5.88 -4.79
N GLY A 128 27.43 5.38 -4.25
CA GLY A 128 26.76 4.19 -4.76
C GLY A 128 25.90 4.46 -5.99
N ASN A 129 25.58 3.39 -6.74
CA ASN A 129 24.62 3.46 -7.83
C ASN A 129 23.20 3.56 -7.27
N ILE A 130 22.35 4.32 -7.95
CA ILE A 130 20.93 4.40 -7.60
C ILE A 130 20.26 3.07 -7.93
N ILE A 131 19.53 2.54 -6.97
CA ILE A 131 18.65 1.39 -7.16
C ILE A 131 17.29 1.94 -7.64
N ASN A 132 16.97 1.71 -8.90
CA ASN A 132 15.70 2.18 -9.46
C ASN A 132 14.55 1.26 -9.03
N ILE A 133 13.57 1.84 -8.34
CA ILE A 133 12.35 1.16 -7.89
C ILE A 133 11.07 1.83 -8.41
N ASP A 134 11.18 2.65 -9.44
CA ASP A 134 10.04 3.44 -9.95
C ASP A 134 8.90 2.56 -10.46
N SER A 135 9.21 1.44 -11.13
CA SER A 135 8.17 0.51 -11.60
C SER A 135 7.34 -0.05 -10.45
N TYR A 136 7.97 -0.39 -9.32
CA TYR A 136 7.29 -0.90 -8.12
C TYR A 136 6.43 0.19 -7.47
N LYS A 137 6.93 1.42 -7.35
CA LYS A 137 6.15 2.56 -6.86
C LYS A 137 4.94 2.84 -7.74
N ASN A 138 5.14 2.85 -9.06
CA ASN A 138 4.08 3.12 -10.02
C ASN A 138 2.98 2.06 -9.95
N GLU A 139 3.33 0.78 -9.78
CA GLU A 139 2.34 -0.29 -9.63
C GLU A 139 1.54 -0.14 -8.33
N ILE A 140 2.19 0.12 -7.20
CA ILE A 140 1.50 0.38 -5.93
C ILE A 140 0.54 1.57 -6.08
N LEU A 141 1.01 2.68 -6.65
CA LEU A 141 0.19 3.89 -6.82
C LEU A 141 -0.96 3.66 -7.81
N ARG A 142 -0.76 2.87 -8.85
CA ARG A 142 -1.82 2.46 -9.77
C ARG A 142 -2.95 1.75 -9.03
N LEU A 143 -2.62 0.77 -8.19
CA LEU A 143 -3.59 0.02 -7.38
C LEU A 143 -4.30 0.92 -6.37
N VAL A 144 -3.55 1.78 -5.67
CA VAL A 144 -4.13 2.78 -4.74
C VAL A 144 -5.13 3.70 -5.45
N ASN A 145 -4.80 4.18 -6.65
CA ASN A 145 -5.65 5.09 -7.40
C ASN A 145 -6.89 4.38 -7.97
N LEU A 146 -6.82 3.07 -8.23
CA LEU A 146 -7.95 2.28 -8.72
C LEU A 146 -8.89 1.82 -7.60
N TYR A 147 -8.51 1.94 -6.34
CA TYR A 147 -9.27 1.40 -5.21
C TYR A 147 -10.73 1.86 -5.17
N ASP A 148 -11.00 3.12 -5.45
CA ASP A 148 -12.35 3.70 -5.45
C ASP A 148 -12.98 3.81 -6.86
N VAL A 149 -12.28 3.32 -7.90
CA VAL A 149 -12.78 3.36 -9.28
C VAL A 149 -13.74 2.20 -9.50
N THR A 150 -14.96 2.50 -9.88
CA THR A 150 -15.97 1.47 -10.19
C THR A 150 -15.93 1.08 -11.67
N PRO A 151 -16.31 -0.16 -12.02
CA PRO A 151 -16.51 -0.54 -13.41
C PRO A 151 -17.51 0.39 -14.12
N SER A 152 -17.28 0.67 -15.38
CA SER A 152 -18.13 1.51 -16.21
C SER A 152 -18.40 0.83 -17.55
N PHE A 153 -19.68 0.75 -17.93
CA PHE A 153 -20.11 0.04 -19.13
C PHE A 153 -20.93 0.97 -20.02
N ASN A 154 -20.76 0.83 -21.33
CA ASN A 154 -21.60 1.49 -22.32
C ASN A 154 -22.75 0.56 -22.71
N PHE A 155 -23.97 0.93 -22.37
CA PHE A 155 -25.18 0.23 -22.78
C PHE A 155 -25.76 0.86 -24.05
N LYS A 156 -26.32 0.01 -24.95
CA LYS A 156 -27.19 0.49 -26.02
C LYS A 156 -28.58 0.72 -25.43
N GLU A 157 -29.38 1.55 -26.08
CA GLU A 157 -30.74 1.84 -25.64
C GLU A 157 -31.68 0.61 -25.83
N GLU A 158 -31.39 -0.26 -26.81
CA GLU A 158 -32.22 -1.43 -27.14
C GLU A 158 -31.36 -2.66 -27.47
N TYR A 159 -31.79 -3.83 -27.01
CA TYR A 159 -31.23 -5.14 -27.31
C TYR A 159 -32.40 -6.08 -27.71
N MET A 160 -32.17 -7.01 -28.64
CA MET A 160 -33.16 -8.04 -28.98
C MET A 160 -33.01 -9.24 -28.02
N VAL A 161 -34.11 -9.91 -27.75
CA VAL A 161 -34.10 -11.13 -26.95
C VAL A 161 -33.30 -12.21 -27.70
N GLY A 162 -32.26 -12.73 -27.03
CA GLY A 162 -31.34 -13.71 -27.58
C GLY A 162 -30.01 -13.16 -28.09
N ASP A 163 -29.81 -11.82 -28.03
CA ASP A 163 -28.52 -11.21 -28.34
C ASP A 163 -27.50 -11.59 -27.29
N GLU A 164 -26.28 -11.87 -27.72
CA GLU A 164 -25.10 -11.92 -26.85
C GLU A 164 -24.57 -10.50 -26.67
N ILE A 165 -24.51 -10.06 -25.40
CA ILE A 165 -24.08 -8.71 -25.08
C ILE A 165 -22.69 -8.78 -24.42
N ILE A 166 -21.68 -8.22 -25.08
CA ILE A 166 -20.35 -8.07 -24.54
C ILE A 166 -20.18 -6.60 -24.08
N LEU A 167 -20.07 -6.40 -22.78
CA LEU A 167 -19.88 -5.08 -22.17
C LEU A 167 -18.46 -4.95 -21.65
N PRO A 168 -17.54 -4.33 -22.39
CA PRO A 168 -16.20 -4.05 -21.87
C PRO A 168 -16.29 -3.01 -20.74
N ASP A 169 -15.54 -3.24 -19.66
CA ASP A 169 -15.38 -2.24 -18.62
C ASP A 169 -14.43 -1.13 -19.10
N ASN A 170 -14.96 0.07 -19.29
CA ASN A 170 -14.19 1.22 -19.78
C ASN A 170 -13.06 1.66 -18.80
N ASN A 171 -13.22 1.33 -17.51
CA ASN A 171 -12.24 1.67 -16.47
C ASN A 171 -11.23 0.53 -16.23
N ASN A 172 -11.47 -0.65 -16.83
CA ASN A 172 -10.61 -1.83 -16.72
C ASN A 172 -10.28 -2.23 -15.27
N VAL A 173 -11.28 -2.15 -14.40
CA VAL A 173 -11.17 -2.49 -12.96
C VAL A 173 -12.04 -3.67 -12.56
N LEU A 174 -12.76 -4.28 -13.49
CA LEU A 174 -13.74 -5.34 -13.22
C LEU A 174 -13.12 -6.56 -12.50
N ASN A 175 -11.86 -6.87 -12.75
CA ASN A 175 -11.16 -7.98 -12.08
C ASN A 175 -11.05 -7.81 -10.55
N GLY A 176 -11.19 -6.60 -10.04
CA GLY A 176 -11.22 -6.30 -8.61
C GLY A 176 -12.62 -6.37 -7.98
N TYR A 177 -13.63 -6.78 -8.73
CA TYR A 177 -15.02 -6.80 -8.28
C TYR A 177 -15.63 -8.19 -8.42
N ASP A 178 -16.43 -8.59 -7.44
CA ASP A 178 -17.32 -9.74 -7.56
C ASP A 178 -18.51 -9.37 -8.46
N VAL A 179 -18.74 -10.17 -9.48
CA VAL A 179 -19.87 -9.98 -10.41
C VAL A 179 -21.02 -10.88 -9.97
N PHE A 180 -22.14 -10.27 -9.59
CA PHE A 180 -23.38 -10.98 -9.26
C PHE A 180 -24.40 -10.74 -10.36
N GLN A 181 -24.88 -11.81 -10.96
CA GLN A 181 -26.03 -11.75 -11.86
C GLN A 181 -27.29 -11.60 -11.02
N ASN A 182 -27.93 -10.43 -11.04
CA ASN A 182 -29.24 -10.26 -10.45
C ASN A 182 -30.30 -10.74 -11.43
N GLN A 183 -30.88 -11.93 -11.19
CA GLN A 183 -31.95 -12.49 -11.99
C GLN A 183 -33.34 -11.93 -11.62
N ASN A 184 -33.48 -10.72 -11.19
CA ASN A 184 -34.75 -10.05 -11.14
C ASN A 184 -35.20 -9.73 -12.60
N VAL A 185 -35.53 -10.77 -13.35
CA VAL A 185 -36.39 -10.62 -14.50
C VAL A 185 -37.74 -10.25 -13.93
N THR A 186 -38.04 -8.97 -13.85
CA THR A 186 -39.44 -8.54 -13.79
C THR A 186 -40.06 -9.05 -15.10
N LYS A 187 -40.75 -10.15 -14.99
CA LYS A 187 -41.64 -10.58 -15.99
C LYS A 187 -42.78 -9.56 -15.99
N ASP A 188 -42.60 -8.47 -16.71
CA ASP A 188 -43.75 -7.73 -17.18
C ASP A 188 -44.48 -8.69 -18.09
N GLY A 189 -45.54 -9.26 -17.52
CA GLY A 189 -46.38 -10.16 -18.25
C GLY A 189 -47.10 -9.39 -19.34
N ASN A 190 -46.51 -9.34 -20.50
CA ASN A 190 -47.09 -9.25 -21.82
C ASN A 190 -46.07 -9.72 -22.82
#